data_88826113a9116000a462a6e4a6e51a6c
#
_entry.id   88826113a9116000a462a6e4a6e51a6c
#
_cell.length_a   1.000
_cell.length_b   1.000
_cell.length_c   1.000
_cell.angle_alpha   90.00
_cell.angle_beta   90.00
_cell.angle_gamma   90.00
#
_symmetry.space_group_name_H-M   'P 1'
#
loop_
_entity.id
_entity.type
_entity.pdbx_description
1 polymer ?
#
loop_
_entity_poly.entity_id
_entity_poly.type
_entity_poly.pdbx_seq_one_letter_code
_entity_poly.pdbx_strand_id
1 'polypeptide(L)'
;MWRPLQTLRIDVVYMLDYHSLVTRFSLHGISFEWDDDKERANRRKHGVDFETASEVFFDPFLRVVEISDESGEVREAVIGLTVGWRMLFVVYTEREGVLRIISARPVVAAERKYYEDQ
;
A
#
# COMPACT_ATOMS: atom_id res chain seq x y z
N MET A 1 -5.12 16.22 24.67
CA MET A 1 -4.41 15.44 25.10
C MET A 1 -4.44 15.11 25.63
N TRP A 2 -4.29 15.30 25.09
CA TRP A 2 -3.58 14.22 25.34
C TRP A 2 -4.03 14.28 25.68
N ARG A 3 -4.01 14.55 25.25
CA ARG A 3 -3.60 13.73 25.65
C ARG A 3 -3.42 13.42 26.22
N PRO A 4 -3.57 13.95 26.02
CA PRO A 4 -2.85 13.19 26.61
C PRO A 4 -2.94 12.84 27.02
N LEU A 5 -2.90 12.85 26.46
CA LEU A 5 -2.22 11.87 26.80
C LEU A 5 -2.53 11.60 26.95
N GLN A 6 -2.34 11.65 26.39
CA GLN A 6 -1.92 10.92 26.53
C GLN A 6 -1.73 10.47 26.44
N THR A 7 -2.22 10.76 25.90
CA THR A 7 -1.46 10.05 25.97
C THR A 7 -1.36 9.68 26.02
N LEU A 8 -1.51 9.68 25.36
CA LEU A 8 -0.64 8.94 25.46
C LEU A 8 -0.67 8.56 25.48
N ARG A 9 -0.56 8.52 24.67
CA ARG A 9 0.18 7.83 24.77
C ARG A 9 0.55 7.40 24.60
N ILE A 10 0.29 7.52 24.12
CA ILE A 10 1.31 6.89 24.19
C ILE A 10 1.50 6.42 24.29
N ASP A 11 1.50 6.22 23.58
CA ASP A 11 2.37 5.59 23.90
C ASP A 11 2.61 5.32 23.84
N VAL A 12 2.57 5.33 23.48
CA VAL A 12 3.46 4.87 23.63
C VAL A 12 3.63 4.47 23.50
N VAL A 13 3.61 4.27 23.11
CA VAL A 13 4.34 3.79 23.18
C VAL A 13 4.60 3.45 22.97
N TYR A 14 4.83 3.28 22.73
CA TYR A 14 5.69 2.90 22.79
C TYR A 14 6.15 2.63 22.72
N MET A 15 6.39 2.51 22.63
CA MET A 15 7.08 2.14 22.57
C MET A 15 7.57 1.94 22.38
N LEU A 16 7.82 2.13 22.39
CA LEU A 16 8.42 1.80 22.14
C LEU A 16 8.61 1.42 21.53
N ASP A 17 8.61 2.39 22.00
CA ASP A 17 8.66 1.45 21.08
C ASP A 17 9.33 1.65 19.72
N TYR A 18 9.98 0.74 19.30
CA TYR A 18 10.76 0.80 18.07
C TYR A 18 9.99 0.35 16.85
N HIS A 19 8.72 0.09 17.02
CA HIS A 19 7.89 -0.40 15.92
C HIS A 19 7.27 0.75 15.20
N SER A 20 7.24 0.65 13.88
CA SER A 20 6.54 1.63 13.07
C SER A 20 5.07 1.62 13.40
N LEU A 21 4.45 2.78 13.36
CA LEU A 21 3.01 2.86 13.48
C LEU A 21 2.37 2.29 12.22
N VAL A 22 1.18 1.76 12.37
CA VAL A 22 0.39 1.21 11.27
C VAL A 22 -0.79 2.14 11.06
N THR A 23 -0.97 2.58 9.83
CA THR A 23 -2.15 3.35 9.44
C THR A 23 -3.19 2.39 8.89
N ARG A 24 -4.44 2.60 9.28
CA ARG A 24 -5.58 1.89 8.71
C ARG A 24 -6.43 2.89 7.97
N PHE A 25 -6.88 2.49 6.79
CA PHE A 25 -7.57 3.38 5.87
C PHE A 25 -8.67 2.60 5.18
N SER A 26 -9.87 3.18 5.13
CA SER A 26 -11.00 2.53 4.48
C SER A 26 -11.43 3.36 3.28
N LEU A 27 -11.61 2.70 2.13
CA LEU A 27 -12.05 3.37 0.92
C LEU A 27 -13.09 2.47 0.26
N HIS A 28 -14.28 3.02 0.05
CA HIS A 28 -15.40 2.31 -0.60
C HIS A 28 -15.65 0.91 0.00
N GLY A 29 -15.56 0.81 1.32
CA GLY A 29 -15.84 -0.43 2.01
C GLY A 29 -14.70 -1.43 2.06
N ILE A 30 -13.56 -1.12 1.47
CA ILE A 30 -12.38 -1.96 1.52
C ILE A 30 -11.43 -1.40 2.59
N SER A 31 -10.92 -2.28 3.45
CA SER A 31 -9.99 -1.89 4.50
C SER A 31 -8.57 -2.11 4.03
N PHE A 32 -7.76 -1.07 4.18
CA PHE A 32 -6.34 -1.10 3.87
C PHE A 32 -5.53 -0.82 5.12
N GLU A 33 -4.30 -1.28 5.13
CA GLU A 33 -3.37 -0.90 6.18
C GLU A 33 -1.96 -0.85 5.61
N TRP A 34 -1.08 -0.14 6.30
CA TRP A 34 0.33 -0.09 5.92
C TRP A 34 1.20 0.39 7.07
N ASP A 35 2.47 0.09 6.96
CA ASP A 35 3.50 0.54 7.88
C ASP A 35 3.87 1.97 7.50
N ASP A 36 3.82 2.88 8.47
CA ASP A 36 4.02 4.32 8.20
C ASP A 36 5.44 4.62 7.72
N ASP A 37 6.45 3.91 8.24
CA ASP A 37 7.82 4.15 7.80
C ASP A 37 8.02 3.70 6.36
N LYS A 38 7.42 2.58 6.00
CA LYS A 38 7.50 2.10 4.61
C LYS A 38 6.78 3.04 3.67
N GLU A 39 5.65 3.58 4.10
CA GLU A 39 4.91 4.52 3.27
C GLU A 39 5.73 5.79 3.05
N ARG A 40 6.36 6.32 4.10
CA ARG A 40 7.20 7.51 3.94
C ARG A 40 8.40 7.26 3.02
N ALA A 41 9.04 6.10 3.17
CA ALA A 41 10.17 5.73 2.31
C ALA A 41 9.71 5.58 0.87
N ASN A 42 8.53 5.01 0.66
CA ASN A 42 7.97 4.83 -0.68
C ASN A 42 7.70 6.17 -1.34
N ARG A 43 7.13 7.14 -0.59
CA ARG A 43 6.89 8.48 -1.13
C ARG A 43 8.20 9.16 -1.54
N ARG A 44 9.25 9.02 -0.73
CA ARG A 44 10.55 9.62 -1.07
C ARG A 44 11.14 8.98 -2.33
N LYS A 45 10.99 7.67 -2.46
CA LYS A 45 11.63 6.95 -3.56
C LYS A 45 10.84 7.04 -4.86
N HIS A 46 9.53 6.96 -4.78
CA HIS A 46 8.68 6.81 -5.98
C HIS A 46 7.67 7.94 -6.16
N GLY A 47 7.52 8.83 -5.19
CA GLY A 47 6.53 9.90 -5.28
C GLY A 47 5.10 9.42 -5.19
N VAL A 48 4.87 8.26 -4.58
CA VAL A 48 3.53 7.67 -4.46
C VAL A 48 3.22 7.45 -3.00
N ASP A 49 2.12 8.00 -2.52
CA ASP A 49 1.61 7.70 -1.19
C ASP A 49 0.64 6.52 -1.27
N PHE A 50 0.43 5.85 -0.13
CA PHE A 50 -0.35 4.63 -0.14
C PHE A 50 -1.86 4.87 -0.19
N GLU A 51 -2.34 6.05 0.21
CA GLU A 51 -3.76 6.37 -0.03
C GLU A 51 -4.04 6.44 -1.53
N THR A 52 -3.17 7.12 -2.29
CA THR A 52 -3.30 7.16 -3.75
C THR A 52 -3.17 5.75 -4.33
N ALA A 53 -2.23 4.96 -3.82
CA ALA A 53 -2.03 3.60 -4.31
C ALA A 53 -3.28 2.74 -4.11
N SER A 54 -4.02 2.94 -3.02
CA SER A 54 -5.23 2.15 -2.76
C SER A 54 -6.30 2.34 -3.83
N GLU A 55 -6.26 3.44 -4.56
CA GLU A 55 -7.26 3.73 -5.58
C GLU A 55 -7.22 2.73 -6.73
N VAL A 56 -6.05 2.14 -7.02
CA VAL A 56 -5.94 1.23 -8.17
C VAL A 56 -6.78 -0.03 -7.98
N PHE A 57 -7.11 -0.39 -6.74
CA PHE A 57 -7.92 -1.57 -6.47
C PHE A 57 -9.36 -1.41 -6.97
N PHE A 58 -9.76 -0.19 -7.31
CA PHE A 58 -11.11 0.10 -7.82
C PHE A 58 -11.12 0.32 -9.33
N ASP A 59 -9.99 0.18 -10.00
CA ASP A 59 -9.94 0.21 -11.47
C ASP A 59 -10.56 -1.07 -12.00
N PRO A 60 -11.67 -0.98 -12.76
CA PRO A 60 -12.31 -2.20 -13.28
C PRO A 60 -11.42 -3.00 -14.24
N PHE A 61 -10.35 -2.40 -14.75
CA PHE A 61 -9.44 -3.06 -15.68
C PHE A 61 -8.11 -3.46 -15.01
N LEU A 62 -8.06 -3.41 -13.68
CA LEU A 62 -6.81 -3.78 -12.99
C LEU A 62 -6.36 -5.18 -13.41
N ARG A 63 -5.05 -5.38 -13.38
CA ARG A 63 -4.45 -6.70 -13.62
C ARG A 63 -3.77 -7.17 -12.35
N VAL A 64 -3.97 -8.43 -12.02
CA VAL A 64 -3.32 -9.03 -10.86
C VAL A 64 -2.11 -9.82 -11.36
N VAL A 65 -0.98 -9.63 -10.69
CA VAL A 65 0.26 -10.33 -11.00
C VAL A 65 0.74 -11.04 -9.75
N GLU A 66 1.08 -12.30 -9.88
CA GLU A 66 1.65 -13.05 -8.77
C GLU A 66 3.16 -12.95 -8.83
N ILE A 67 3.78 -12.59 -7.71
CA ILE A 67 5.23 -12.47 -7.62
C ILE A 67 5.74 -13.29 -6.45
N SER A 68 6.98 -13.79 -6.57
CA SER A 68 7.62 -14.56 -5.51
C SER A 68 8.98 -13.95 -5.23
N ASP A 69 9.35 -13.92 -3.95
CA ASP A 69 10.68 -13.48 -3.58
C ASP A 69 11.62 -14.68 -3.46
N GLU A 70 12.87 -14.39 -3.07
CA GLU A 70 13.90 -15.45 -2.99
C GLU A 70 13.58 -16.47 -1.90
N SER A 71 12.79 -16.10 -0.90
CA SER A 71 12.41 -17.03 0.16
C SER A 71 11.29 -17.97 -0.28
N GLY A 72 10.70 -17.73 -1.45
CA GLY A 72 9.57 -18.51 -1.94
C GLY A 72 8.23 -17.97 -1.45
N GLU A 73 8.24 -16.86 -0.70
CA GLU A 73 6.99 -16.25 -0.26
C GLU A 73 6.29 -15.61 -1.46
N VAL A 74 5.01 -15.97 -1.63
CA VAL A 74 4.21 -15.48 -2.75
C VAL A 74 3.48 -14.23 -2.30
N ARG A 75 3.55 -13.20 -3.13
CA ARG A 75 2.81 -11.95 -2.95
C ARG A 75 2.08 -11.64 -4.22
N GLU A 76 1.12 -10.76 -4.11
CA GLU A 76 0.40 -10.29 -5.28
C GLU A 76 0.71 -8.83 -5.53
N ALA A 77 0.65 -8.45 -6.79
CA ALA A 77 0.70 -7.05 -7.19
C ALA A 77 -0.48 -6.78 -8.09
N VAL A 78 -0.94 -5.54 -8.08
CA VAL A 78 -1.94 -5.09 -9.05
C VAL A 78 -1.34 -3.97 -9.88
N ILE A 79 -1.72 -3.95 -11.16
CA ILE A 79 -1.44 -2.84 -12.05
C ILE A 79 -2.79 -2.18 -12.32
N GLY A 80 -2.88 -0.89 -12.04
CA GLY A 80 -4.14 -0.19 -12.24
C GLY A 80 -3.95 1.31 -12.28
N LEU A 81 -5.01 2.00 -12.65
CA LEU A 81 -5.05 3.45 -12.73
C LEU A 81 -5.63 4.04 -11.45
N THR A 82 -5.02 5.13 -11.00
CA THR A 82 -5.59 5.95 -9.94
C THR A 82 -6.66 6.87 -10.51
N VAL A 83 -7.38 7.56 -9.61
CA VAL A 83 -8.34 8.58 -10.00
C VAL A 83 -7.67 9.66 -10.86
N GLY A 84 -6.41 9.99 -10.57
CA GLY A 84 -5.65 10.98 -11.32
C GLY A 84 -4.96 10.43 -12.55
N TRP A 85 -5.35 9.23 -13.02
CA TRP A 85 -4.82 8.61 -14.23
C TRP A 85 -3.35 8.23 -14.18
N ARG A 86 -2.82 7.99 -12.98
CA ARG A 86 -1.48 7.42 -12.85
C ARG A 86 -1.59 5.91 -12.86
N MET A 87 -0.77 5.26 -13.67
CA MET A 87 -0.74 3.80 -13.70
C MET A 87 0.36 3.32 -12.75
N LEU A 88 -0.05 2.54 -11.76
CA LEU A 88 0.83 2.11 -10.67
C LEU A 88 0.92 0.60 -10.59
N PHE A 89 2.06 0.14 -10.09
CA PHE A 89 2.32 -1.24 -9.73
C PHE A 89 2.35 -1.29 -8.21
N VAL A 90 1.35 -1.95 -7.60
CA VAL A 90 1.16 -1.94 -6.14
C VAL A 90 1.28 -3.35 -5.61
N VAL A 91 2.26 -3.56 -4.72
CA VAL A 91 2.50 -4.86 -4.07
C VAL A 91 1.75 -4.88 -2.75
N TYR A 92 1.06 -5.96 -2.47
CA TYR A 92 0.24 -6.07 -1.28
C TYR A 92 0.12 -7.52 -0.82
N THR A 93 -0.34 -7.69 0.42
CA THR A 93 -0.77 -8.99 0.94
C THR A 93 -2.15 -8.80 1.55
N GLU A 94 -2.87 -9.91 1.67
CA GLU A 94 -4.18 -9.88 2.33
C GLU A 94 -4.11 -10.66 3.62
N ARG A 95 -4.66 -10.10 4.70
CA ARG A 95 -4.79 -10.78 5.98
C ARG A 95 -6.16 -10.48 6.55
N GLU A 96 -6.95 -11.53 6.73
CA GLU A 96 -8.25 -11.42 7.41
C GLU A 96 -9.13 -10.33 6.80
N GLY A 97 -9.12 -10.25 5.47
CA GLY A 97 -9.96 -9.29 4.76
C GLY A 97 -9.38 -7.89 4.66
N VAL A 98 -8.16 -7.66 5.18
CA VAL A 98 -7.51 -6.35 5.10
C VAL A 98 -6.39 -6.43 4.07
N LEU A 99 -6.34 -5.45 3.17
CA LEU A 99 -5.29 -5.38 2.15
C LEU A 99 -4.13 -4.57 2.71
N ARG A 100 -2.99 -5.22 2.92
CA ARG A 100 -1.80 -4.56 3.44
C ARG A 100 -0.91 -4.15 2.28
N ILE A 101 -0.77 -2.84 2.07
CA ILE A 101 0.06 -2.30 1.00
C ILE A 101 1.52 -2.32 1.44
N ILE A 102 2.39 -2.83 0.58
CA ILE A 102 3.81 -2.99 0.87
C ILE A 102 4.64 -2.00 0.09
N SER A 103 4.32 -1.79 -1.20
CA SER A 103 5.02 -0.81 -2.03
C SER A 103 4.15 -0.39 -3.18
N ALA A 104 4.44 0.78 -3.74
CA ALA A 104 3.72 1.31 -4.89
C ALA A 104 4.66 2.18 -5.71
N ARG A 105 4.68 1.96 -7.01
CA ARG A 105 5.54 2.73 -7.91
C ARG A 105 4.87 2.89 -9.27
N PRO A 106 5.30 3.87 -10.06
CA PRO A 106 4.83 3.94 -11.46
C PRO A 106 5.25 2.68 -12.21
N VAL A 107 4.46 2.30 -13.21
CA VAL A 107 4.75 1.11 -14.01
C VAL A 107 5.93 1.35 -14.93
N VAL A 108 6.61 0.24 -15.29
CA VAL A 108 7.57 0.24 -16.39
C VAL A 108 6.83 -0.11 -17.69
N ALA A 109 7.53 0.03 -18.83
CA ALA A 109 6.87 -0.12 -20.14
C ALA A 109 6.21 -1.48 -20.32
N ALA A 110 6.86 -2.55 -19.88
CA ALA A 110 6.30 -3.90 -20.03
C ALA A 110 5.02 -4.08 -19.21
N GLU A 111 4.96 -3.46 -18.04
CA GLU A 111 3.77 -3.53 -17.19
C GLU A 111 2.62 -2.74 -17.80
N ARG A 112 2.92 -1.57 -18.36
CA ARG A 112 1.91 -0.78 -19.05
C ARG A 112 1.34 -1.56 -20.23
N LYS A 113 2.19 -2.20 -21.00
CA LYS A 113 1.74 -3.00 -22.13
C LYS A 113 0.85 -4.14 -21.66
N TYR A 114 1.23 -4.81 -20.59
CA TYR A 114 0.41 -5.90 -20.05
C TYR A 114 -0.97 -5.41 -19.64
N TYR A 115 -1.03 -4.23 -19.01
CA TYR A 115 -2.32 -3.64 -18.63
C TYR A 115 -3.14 -3.28 -19.87
N GLU A 116 -2.50 -2.69 -20.89
CA GLU A 116 -3.21 -2.20 -22.08
C GLU A 116 -3.66 -3.31 -23.02
N ASP A 117 -3.02 -4.47 -22.97
CA ASP A 117 -3.31 -5.57 -23.88
C ASP A 117 -4.45 -6.46 -23.40
N GLN A 118 -5.51 -5.83 -22.93
CA GLN A 118 -6.70 -6.55 -22.48
C GLN A 118 -7.73 -6.69 -23.56
#